data_347bf67e5188daa865d8d6b4810c0bb4
#
_entry.id   347bf67e5188daa865d8d6b4810c0bb4
#
_cell.length_a   1.000
_cell.length_b   1.000
_cell.length_c   1.000
_cell.angle_alpha   90.00
_cell.angle_beta   90.00
_cell.angle_gamma   90.00
#
_symmetry.space_group_name_H-M   'P 1'
#
loop_
_entity.id
_entity.type
_entity.pdbx_description
1 polymer ?
#
loop_
_entity_poly.entity_id
_entity_poly.type
_entity_poly.pdbx_seq_one_letter_code
_entity_poly.pdbx_strand_id
1 'polypeptide(L)'
;MGTTAIIAAFNEEKTLADVLRALTSSPHIDEVIVVSDGSTDDTVEIARQFDVTTIALRQNHGKGYAMRIGVAWASHETLFFVDGDMFNVTDDHIEALVRPVAGGDADMNVGIRHRGPVLDFLHLKMHCGPVLSGIRVMRRSVWETVPDKYMERFKIEAALNRFCTYSGYRQQNTVIYNLGHVIKESKRGILNGLFSRWEMSREVFLLLFDLYLFETWRWSVPEEMPVAEYDLFE
;
A
#
# COMPACT_ATOMS: atom_id res chain seq x y z
N MET A 1 18.30 10.96 -0.93
CA MET A 1 17.04 10.87 -1.69
C MET A 1 15.92 10.88 -0.66
N GLY A 2 14.93 11.78 -0.79
CA GLY A 2 13.84 11.87 0.18
C GLY A 2 12.80 10.76 -0.02
N THR A 3 12.06 10.48 1.05
CA THR A 3 11.02 9.44 1.10
C THR A 3 9.67 10.06 1.45
N THR A 4 8.66 9.81 0.62
CA THR A 4 7.27 10.17 0.91
C THR A 4 6.51 8.96 1.44
N ALA A 5 5.97 9.05 2.66
CA ALA A 5 5.02 8.09 3.20
C ALA A 5 3.60 8.43 2.73
N ILE A 6 2.88 7.45 2.20
CA ILE A 6 1.52 7.59 1.68
C ILE A 6 0.59 6.64 2.43
N ILE A 7 -0.46 7.19 3.04
CA ILE A 7 -1.46 6.46 3.79
C ILE A 7 -2.81 6.61 3.10
N ALA A 8 -3.31 5.51 2.54
CA ALA A 8 -4.70 5.43 2.07
C ALA A 8 -5.59 4.99 3.24
N ALA A 9 -6.37 5.90 3.79
CA ALA A 9 -7.19 5.68 4.99
C ALA A 9 -8.68 5.66 4.67
N PHE A 10 -9.43 4.75 5.29
CA PHE A 10 -10.89 4.72 5.26
C PHE A 10 -11.44 4.25 6.61
N ASN A 11 -12.00 5.17 7.39
CA ASN A 11 -12.55 4.92 8.73
C ASN A 11 -11.52 4.29 9.68
N GLU A 12 -10.38 4.98 9.85
CA GLU A 12 -9.25 4.56 10.68
C GLU A 12 -8.99 5.47 11.89
N GLU A 13 -10.05 6.13 12.43
CA GLU A 13 -9.97 7.05 13.58
C GLU A 13 -9.23 6.48 14.80
N LYS A 14 -9.22 5.13 14.97
CA LYS A 14 -8.66 4.48 16.16
C LYS A 14 -7.15 4.27 16.10
N THR A 15 -6.57 4.23 14.91
CA THR A 15 -5.18 3.79 14.69
C THR A 15 -4.33 4.81 13.97
N LEU A 16 -4.96 5.67 13.17
CA LEU A 16 -4.25 6.62 12.32
C LEU A 16 -3.27 7.52 13.10
N ALA A 17 -3.67 7.99 14.29
CA ALA A 17 -2.81 8.86 15.12
C ALA A 17 -1.49 8.19 15.51
N ASP A 18 -1.49 6.88 15.81
CA ASP A 18 -0.29 6.14 16.18
C ASP A 18 0.63 5.93 14.98
N VAL A 19 0.06 5.63 13.80
CA VAL A 19 0.80 5.53 12.54
C VAL A 19 1.45 6.88 12.20
N LEU A 20 0.69 7.97 12.26
CA LEU A 20 1.20 9.30 11.93
C LEU A 20 2.31 9.74 12.88
N ARG A 21 2.16 9.49 14.19
CA ARG A 21 3.18 9.80 15.17
C ARG A 21 4.50 9.08 14.88
N ALA A 22 4.44 7.81 14.49
CA ALA A 22 5.64 7.05 14.13
C ALA A 22 6.30 7.60 12.85
N LEU A 23 5.50 7.90 11.81
CA LEU A 23 6.03 8.39 10.53
C LEU A 23 6.60 9.80 10.64
N THR A 24 5.89 10.73 11.30
CA THR A 24 6.35 12.14 11.42
C THR A 24 7.53 12.32 12.35
N SER A 25 7.81 11.36 13.25
CA SER A 25 8.99 11.38 14.11
C SER A 25 10.20 10.64 13.53
N SER A 26 10.03 9.90 12.44
CA SER A 26 11.11 9.11 11.85
C SER A 26 12.05 9.97 10.99
N PRO A 27 13.37 9.89 11.17
CA PRO A 27 14.34 10.58 10.34
C PRO A 27 14.45 9.99 8.92
N HIS A 28 13.77 8.89 8.64
CA HIS A 28 13.76 8.21 7.33
C HIS A 28 12.62 8.67 6.43
N ILE A 29 11.71 9.52 6.94
CA ILE A 29 10.54 10.03 6.23
C ILE A 29 10.65 11.56 6.11
N ASP A 30 10.63 12.06 4.89
CA ASP A 30 10.75 13.50 4.61
C ASP A 30 9.38 14.15 4.37
N GLU A 31 8.37 13.37 3.97
CA GLU A 31 7.03 13.84 3.64
C GLU A 31 6.01 12.77 4.02
N VAL A 32 4.86 13.19 4.57
CA VAL A 32 3.74 12.31 4.88
C VAL A 32 2.47 12.83 4.21
N ILE A 33 1.79 11.96 3.46
CA ILE A 33 0.54 12.27 2.79
C ILE A 33 -0.53 11.28 3.26
N VAL A 34 -1.64 11.80 3.77
CA VAL A 34 -2.84 11.03 4.12
C VAL A 34 -3.91 11.29 3.08
N VAL A 35 -4.39 10.24 2.44
CA VAL A 35 -5.54 10.31 1.54
C VAL A 35 -6.71 9.57 2.20
N SER A 36 -7.68 10.32 2.69
CA SER A 36 -8.92 9.80 3.25
C SER A 36 -9.88 9.48 2.11
N ASP A 37 -10.18 8.20 1.90
CA ASP A 37 -11.02 7.69 0.83
C ASP A 37 -12.51 7.73 1.20
N GLY A 38 -13.03 8.95 1.43
CA GLY A 38 -14.43 9.17 1.81
C GLY A 38 -14.76 8.66 3.22
N SER A 39 -13.87 8.85 4.21
CA SER A 39 -14.15 8.49 5.59
C SER A 39 -15.33 9.29 6.17
N THR A 40 -16.09 8.63 7.06
CA THR A 40 -17.26 9.20 7.73
C THR A 40 -17.09 9.31 9.26
N ASP A 41 -15.92 8.93 9.74
CA ASP A 41 -15.47 9.04 11.14
C ASP A 41 -14.45 10.18 11.28
N ASP A 42 -13.80 10.31 12.43
CA ASP A 42 -12.84 11.38 12.73
C ASP A 42 -11.46 11.21 12.06
N THR A 43 -11.35 10.35 11.04
CA THR A 43 -10.08 10.08 10.33
C THR A 43 -9.42 11.35 9.79
N VAL A 44 -10.19 12.23 9.14
CA VAL A 44 -9.68 13.47 8.54
C VAL A 44 -9.26 14.47 9.61
N GLU A 45 -10.06 14.62 10.65
CA GLU A 45 -9.81 15.51 11.78
C GLU A 45 -8.54 15.11 12.54
N ILE A 46 -8.30 13.80 12.68
CA ILE A 46 -7.09 13.25 13.28
C ILE A 46 -5.87 13.56 12.39
N ALA A 47 -5.97 13.32 11.09
CA ALA A 47 -4.85 13.61 10.17
C ALA A 47 -4.44 15.09 10.22
N ARG A 48 -5.39 16.00 10.27
CA ARG A 48 -5.16 17.47 10.35
C ARG A 48 -4.47 17.94 11.64
N GLN A 49 -4.36 17.09 12.66
CA GLN A 49 -3.63 17.44 13.90
C GLN A 49 -2.12 17.24 13.77
N PHE A 50 -1.66 16.65 12.67
CA PHE A 50 -0.26 16.40 12.39
C PHE A 50 0.24 17.30 11.26
N ASP A 51 1.56 17.52 11.22
CA ASP A 51 2.21 18.22 10.10
C ASP A 51 2.35 17.29 8.89
N VAL A 52 1.22 17.07 8.20
CA VAL A 52 1.09 16.15 7.07
C VAL A 52 0.16 16.75 6.01
N THR A 53 0.38 16.41 4.75
CA THR A 53 -0.57 16.73 3.70
C THR A 53 -1.80 15.82 3.82
N THR A 54 -2.98 16.42 4.06
CA THR A 54 -4.24 15.68 4.20
C THR A 54 -5.15 15.96 3.02
N ILE A 55 -5.51 14.91 2.28
CA ILE A 55 -6.42 14.95 1.13
C ILE A 55 -7.67 14.17 1.49
N ALA A 56 -8.84 14.82 1.50
CA ALA A 56 -10.11 14.19 1.80
C ALA A 56 -10.96 14.04 0.53
N LEU A 57 -11.24 12.80 0.13
CA LEU A 57 -12.13 12.50 -0.99
C LEU A 57 -13.58 12.54 -0.52
N ARG A 58 -14.49 13.00 -1.39
CA ARG A 58 -15.93 13.09 -1.07
C ARG A 58 -16.60 11.74 -0.90
N GLN A 59 -16.11 10.71 -1.60
CA GLN A 59 -16.69 9.37 -1.60
C GLN A 59 -15.60 8.31 -1.69
N ASN A 60 -15.94 7.07 -1.33
CA ASN A 60 -15.01 5.95 -1.38
C ASN A 60 -14.83 5.45 -2.82
N HIS A 61 -13.61 5.50 -3.32
CA HIS A 61 -13.17 5.00 -4.64
C HIS A 61 -12.31 3.74 -4.54
N GLY A 62 -11.93 3.35 -3.33
CA GLY A 62 -11.08 2.20 -3.04
C GLY A 62 -9.60 2.53 -2.92
N LYS A 63 -8.88 1.63 -2.21
CA LYS A 63 -7.47 1.82 -1.81
C LYS A 63 -6.55 2.22 -2.97
N GLY A 64 -6.66 1.55 -4.12
CA GLY A 64 -5.78 1.84 -5.26
C GLY A 64 -5.94 3.26 -5.78
N TYR A 65 -7.17 3.78 -5.81
CA TYR A 65 -7.43 5.17 -6.20
C TYR A 65 -6.81 6.16 -5.21
N ALA A 66 -7.02 5.94 -3.91
CA ALA A 66 -6.42 6.78 -2.87
C ALA A 66 -4.88 6.76 -2.92
N MET A 67 -4.27 5.60 -3.18
CA MET A 67 -2.82 5.49 -3.39
C MET A 67 -2.36 6.32 -4.59
N ARG A 68 -3.09 6.29 -5.73
CA ARG A 68 -2.78 7.11 -6.91
C ARG A 68 -2.77 8.60 -6.60
N ILE A 69 -3.79 9.07 -5.89
CA ILE A 69 -3.85 10.47 -5.44
C ILE A 69 -2.62 10.81 -4.59
N GLY A 70 -2.27 9.95 -3.62
CA GLY A 70 -1.08 10.16 -2.79
C GLY A 70 0.21 10.22 -3.62
N VAL A 71 0.37 9.34 -4.61
CA VAL A 71 1.54 9.36 -5.51
C VAL A 71 1.60 10.63 -6.37
N ALA A 72 0.45 11.11 -6.84
CA ALA A 72 0.39 12.34 -7.64
C ALA A 72 0.82 13.58 -6.84
N TRP A 73 0.63 13.57 -5.52
CA TRP A 73 1.03 14.66 -4.62
C TRP A 73 2.42 14.48 -4.01
N ALA A 74 2.99 13.28 -4.06
CA ALA A 74 4.29 12.97 -3.49
C ALA A 74 5.42 13.70 -4.21
N SER A 75 6.32 14.33 -3.43
CA SER A 75 7.45 15.11 -3.95
C SER A 75 8.71 14.27 -4.19
N HIS A 76 8.78 13.04 -3.64
CA HIS A 76 10.01 12.24 -3.66
C HIS A 76 9.91 11.01 -4.55
N GLU A 77 11.10 10.51 -4.95
CA GLU A 77 11.25 9.32 -5.79
C GLU A 77 11.07 8.01 -5.01
N THR A 78 11.28 8.03 -3.70
CA THR A 78 11.02 6.88 -2.84
C THR A 78 9.63 7.00 -2.23
N LEU A 79 8.76 6.05 -2.53
CA LEU A 79 7.38 5.99 -2.05
C LEU A 79 7.25 4.89 -0.99
N PHE A 80 6.75 5.24 0.19
CA PHE A 80 6.47 4.30 1.27
C PHE A 80 4.97 4.22 1.53
N PHE A 81 4.33 3.12 1.15
CA PHE A 81 2.92 2.87 1.43
C PHE A 81 2.75 2.19 2.78
N VAL A 82 1.83 2.71 3.59
CA VAL A 82 1.51 2.22 4.93
C VAL A 82 -0.01 2.18 5.09
N ASP A 83 -0.53 1.09 5.69
CA ASP A 83 -1.96 1.00 6.03
C ASP A 83 -2.28 1.82 7.30
N GLY A 84 -3.40 2.54 7.30
CA GLY A 84 -3.83 3.37 8.44
C GLY A 84 -4.31 2.56 9.66
N ASP A 85 -4.52 1.24 9.53
CA ASP A 85 -4.98 0.33 10.58
C ASP A 85 -3.85 -0.40 11.33
N MET A 86 -2.62 0.08 11.17
CA MET A 86 -1.45 -0.46 11.83
C MET A 86 -1.28 0.06 13.25
N PHE A 87 -0.67 -0.75 14.12
CA PHE A 87 -0.22 -0.34 15.44
C PHE A 87 1.14 -0.94 15.77
N ASN A 88 1.84 -0.36 16.74
CA ASN A 88 3.23 -0.67 17.08
C ASN A 88 4.22 -0.44 15.92
N VAL A 89 3.97 0.54 15.08
CA VAL A 89 4.96 0.98 14.10
C VAL A 89 6.11 1.66 14.84
N THR A 90 7.35 1.24 14.59
CA THR A 90 8.57 1.79 15.20
C THR A 90 9.51 2.32 14.13
N ASP A 91 10.47 3.16 14.54
CA ASP A 91 11.50 3.67 13.62
C ASP A 91 12.36 2.54 13.03
N ASP A 92 12.69 1.52 13.83
CA ASP A 92 13.40 0.32 13.32
C ASP A 92 12.64 -0.38 12.18
N HIS A 93 11.31 -0.42 12.26
CA HIS A 93 10.47 -0.99 11.18
C HIS A 93 10.54 -0.11 9.92
N ILE A 94 10.49 1.21 10.09
CA ILE A 94 10.56 2.18 9.00
C ILE A 94 11.95 2.09 8.35
N GLU A 95 13.03 2.12 9.14
CA GLU A 95 14.39 1.97 8.62
C GLU A 95 14.59 0.68 7.85
N ALA A 96 14.17 -0.46 8.42
CA ALA A 96 14.31 -1.77 7.78
C ALA A 96 13.60 -1.85 6.42
N LEU A 97 12.50 -1.10 6.25
CA LEU A 97 11.76 -1.05 4.99
C LEU A 97 12.33 -0.04 3.99
N VAL A 98 12.68 1.16 4.44
CA VAL A 98 13.12 2.26 3.58
C VAL A 98 14.56 2.06 3.10
N ARG A 99 15.46 1.66 4.00
CA ARG A 99 16.90 1.56 3.73
C ARG A 99 17.27 0.77 2.47
N PRO A 100 16.72 -0.43 2.17
CA PRO A 100 17.09 -1.18 0.96
C PRO A 100 16.77 -0.44 -0.33
N VAL A 101 15.67 0.33 -0.37
CA VAL A 101 15.27 1.09 -1.56
C VAL A 101 16.03 2.41 -1.65
N ALA A 102 16.11 3.17 -0.58
CA ALA A 102 16.84 4.43 -0.54
C ALA A 102 18.35 4.24 -0.77
N GLY A 103 18.91 3.12 -0.29
CA GLY A 103 20.32 2.72 -0.51
C GLY A 103 20.59 2.14 -1.89
N GLY A 104 19.55 1.80 -2.66
CA GLY A 104 19.70 1.26 -4.02
C GLY A 104 19.97 -0.25 -4.06
N ASP A 105 19.80 -0.98 -2.97
CA ASP A 105 19.94 -2.45 -2.90
C ASP A 105 18.73 -3.15 -3.53
N ALA A 106 17.55 -2.53 -3.42
CA ALA A 106 16.30 -3.00 -4.01
C ALA A 106 15.57 -1.84 -4.71
N ASP A 107 14.67 -2.18 -5.63
CA ASP A 107 13.80 -1.21 -6.30
C ASP A 107 12.39 -1.22 -5.67
N MET A 108 12.02 -2.35 -5.04
CA MET A 108 10.85 -2.48 -4.16
C MET A 108 11.17 -3.38 -2.97
N ASN A 109 10.74 -2.98 -1.77
CA ASN A 109 10.83 -3.77 -0.54
C ASN A 109 9.43 -3.93 0.06
N VAL A 110 9.00 -5.18 0.27
CA VAL A 110 7.67 -5.52 0.80
C VAL A 110 7.80 -5.96 2.25
N GLY A 111 7.08 -5.30 3.14
CA GLY A 111 7.01 -5.65 4.56
C GLY A 111 6.10 -6.86 4.77
N ILE A 112 6.65 -7.94 5.31
CA ILE A 112 5.91 -9.16 5.68
C ILE A 112 5.81 -9.21 7.19
N ARG A 113 4.60 -9.20 7.73
CA ARG A 113 4.42 -9.38 9.18
C ARG A 113 4.77 -10.79 9.58
N HIS A 114 5.55 -10.90 10.66
CA HIS A 114 5.87 -12.19 11.26
C HIS A 114 4.59 -12.93 11.68
N ARG A 115 4.41 -14.15 11.17
CA ARG A 115 3.27 -15.04 11.49
C ARG A 115 3.70 -16.40 12.02
N GLY A 116 4.97 -16.53 12.38
CA GLY A 116 5.61 -17.76 12.81
C GLY A 116 6.57 -18.33 11.76
N PRO A 117 7.57 -19.10 12.20
CA PRO A 117 8.71 -19.52 11.37
C PRO A 117 8.32 -20.31 10.12
N VAL A 118 7.25 -21.11 10.21
CA VAL A 118 6.79 -21.94 9.07
C VAL A 118 6.16 -21.08 7.98
N LEU A 119 5.28 -20.13 8.35
CA LEU A 119 4.61 -19.26 7.37
C LEU A 119 5.61 -18.28 6.77
N ASP A 120 6.53 -17.75 7.57
CA ASP A 120 7.58 -16.87 7.07
C ASP A 120 8.51 -17.59 6.10
N PHE A 121 8.88 -18.85 6.39
CA PHE A 121 9.68 -19.67 5.48
C PHE A 121 8.95 -19.91 4.16
N LEU A 122 7.66 -20.22 4.18
CA LEU A 122 6.85 -20.42 2.98
C LEU A 122 6.79 -19.16 2.13
N HIS A 123 6.60 -17.99 2.75
CA HIS A 123 6.56 -16.72 2.02
C HIS A 123 7.91 -16.24 1.50
N LEU A 124 8.99 -16.41 2.28
CA LEU A 124 10.32 -15.91 1.94
C LEU A 124 11.11 -16.84 1.02
N LYS A 125 11.06 -18.14 1.26
CA LYS A 125 11.89 -19.15 0.57
C LYS A 125 11.19 -19.83 -0.57
N MET A 126 9.90 -20.18 -0.40
CA MET A 126 9.17 -20.95 -1.40
C MET A 126 8.36 -20.08 -2.36
N HIS A 127 8.27 -18.76 -2.11
CA HIS A 127 7.44 -17.83 -2.90
C HIS A 127 6.02 -18.37 -3.13
N CYS A 128 5.49 -19.12 -2.15
CA CYS A 128 4.17 -19.71 -2.21
C CYS A 128 3.09 -18.62 -2.09
N GLY A 129 2.57 -18.20 -3.22
CA GLY A 129 1.50 -17.22 -3.33
C GLY A 129 2.00 -15.77 -3.36
N PRO A 130 1.15 -14.83 -3.83
CA PRO A 130 1.47 -13.43 -3.84
C PRO A 130 1.55 -12.90 -2.41
N VAL A 131 2.63 -12.19 -2.08
CA VAL A 131 2.72 -11.46 -0.81
C VAL A 131 1.79 -10.25 -0.91
N LEU A 132 0.56 -10.43 -0.43
CA LEU A 132 -0.40 -9.34 -0.31
C LEU A 132 -0.14 -8.61 0.99
N SER A 133 0.63 -7.54 0.90
CA SER A 133 0.93 -6.64 2.03
C SER A 133 0.77 -5.20 1.58
N GLY A 134 0.01 -4.44 2.37
CA GLY A 134 -0.16 -3.00 2.16
C GLY A 134 1.08 -2.18 2.52
N ILE A 135 2.04 -2.79 3.26
CA ILE A 135 3.26 -2.11 3.66
C ILE A 135 4.35 -2.39 2.64
N ARG A 136 4.79 -1.36 1.93
CA ARG A 136 5.88 -1.49 0.96
C ARG A 136 6.56 -0.18 0.68
N VAL A 137 7.85 -0.26 0.40
CA VAL A 137 8.64 0.86 -0.11
C VAL A 137 9.05 0.55 -1.54
N MET A 138 8.99 1.52 -2.42
CA MET A 138 9.42 1.35 -3.80
C MET A 138 9.89 2.66 -4.42
N ARG A 139 10.64 2.55 -5.51
CA ARG A 139 10.91 3.69 -6.38
C ARG A 139 9.65 4.06 -7.15
N ARG A 140 9.46 5.34 -7.43
CA ARG A 140 8.36 5.83 -8.27
C ARG A 140 8.32 5.13 -9.63
N SER A 141 9.47 4.86 -10.22
CA SER A 141 9.59 4.13 -11.50
C SER A 141 8.96 2.72 -11.47
N VAL A 142 8.96 2.03 -10.31
CA VAL A 142 8.25 0.74 -10.15
C VAL A 142 6.73 0.95 -10.18
N TRP A 143 6.24 1.97 -9.49
CA TRP A 143 4.81 2.34 -9.50
C TRP A 143 4.32 2.61 -10.93
N GLU A 144 5.09 3.36 -11.70
CA GLU A 144 4.75 3.77 -13.07
C GLU A 144 4.71 2.61 -14.07
N THR A 145 5.23 1.43 -13.73
CA THR A 145 5.10 0.23 -14.59
C THR A 145 3.73 -0.41 -14.55
N VAL A 146 2.91 -0.10 -13.52
CA VAL A 146 1.61 -0.75 -13.32
C VAL A 146 0.54 -0.04 -14.14
N PRO A 147 -0.11 -0.72 -15.10
CA PRO A 147 -1.20 -0.12 -15.86
C PRO A 147 -2.40 0.22 -14.96
N ASP A 148 -3.08 1.31 -15.26
CA ASP A 148 -4.21 1.86 -14.49
C ASP A 148 -5.32 0.86 -14.21
N LYS A 149 -5.64 0.01 -15.16
CA LYS A 149 -6.68 -1.03 -15.02
C LYS A 149 -6.43 -1.99 -13.84
N TYR A 150 -5.19 -2.07 -13.34
CA TYR A 150 -4.81 -2.89 -12.20
C TYR A 150 -4.67 -2.09 -10.89
N MET A 151 -4.81 -0.77 -10.96
CA MET A 151 -4.71 0.11 -9.79
C MET A 151 -6.02 0.23 -9.00
N GLU A 152 -6.97 -0.68 -9.21
CA GLU A 152 -8.26 -0.67 -8.54
C GLU A 152 -8.26 -1.55 -7.28
N ARG A 153 -8.82 -1.04 -6.17
CA ARG A 153 -9.07 -1.78 -4.93
C ARG A 153 -7.83 -2.59 -4.45
N PHE A 154 -8.00 -3.88 -4.17
CA PHE A 154 -6.95 -4.79 -3.68
C PHE A 154 -6.07 -5.38 -4.80
N LYS A 155 -6.40 -5.16 -6.06
CA LYS A 155 -5.62 -5.65 -7.20
C LYS A 155 -4.23 -5.04 -7.25
N ILE A 156 -4.08 -3.80 -6.76
CA ILE A 156 -2.84 -3.04 -6.80
C ILE A 156 -1.65 -3.77 -6.14
N GLU A 157 -1.88 -4.46 -5.03
CA GLU A 157 -0.79 -5.15 -4.31
C GLU A 157 -0.20 -6.32 -5.11
N ALA A 158 -1.06 -7.11 -5.76
CA ALA A 158 -0.63 -8.21 -6.61
C ALA A 158 -0.02 -7.70 -7.93
N ALA A 159 -0.59 -6.64 -8.50
CA ALA A 159 -0.06 -6.02 -9.71
C ALA A 159 1.34 -5.45 -9.49
N LEU A 160 1.57 -4.71 -8.42
CA LEU A 160 2.90 -4.17 -8.07
C LEU A 160 3.97 -5.27 -8.00
N ASN A 161 3.67 -6.40 -7.33
CA ASN A 161 4.61 -7.51 -7.25
C ASN A 161 4.91 -8.09 -8.63
N ARG A 162 3.88 -8.28 -9.46
CA ARG A 162 4.02 -8.86 -10.80
C ARG A 162 4.80 -7.94 -11.74
N PHE A 163 4.41 -6.66 -11.80
CA PHE A 163 5.04 -5.70 -12.70
C PHE A 163 6.46 -5.34 -12.27
N CYS A 164 6.75 -5.28 -10.97
CA CYS A 164 8.11 -5.13 -10.46
C CYS A 164 9.03 -6.24 -11.01
N THR A 165 8.62 -7.51 -10.85
CA THR A 165 9.42 -8.65 -11.34
C THR A 165 9.49 -8.69 -12.87
N TYR A 166 8.36 -8.46 -13.55
CA TYR A 166 8.29 -8.50 -15.01
C TYR A 166 9.15 -7.44 -15.70
N SER A 167 9.20 -6.24 -15.12
CA SER A 167 10.02 -5.12 -15.63
C SER A 167 11.50 -5.22 -15.24
N GLY A 168 11.92 -6.31 -14.60
CA GLY A 168 13.32 -6.55 -14.24
C GLY A 168 13.80 -5.79 -13.00
N TYR A 169 12.87 -5.20 -12.22
CA TYR A 169 13.21 -4.55 -10.96
C TYR A 169 13.48 -5.58 -9.86
N ARG A 170 14.35 -5.20 -8.93
CA ARG A 170 14.74 -6.04 -7.80
C ARG A 170 13.76 -5.89 -6.66
N GLN A 171 13.00 -6.97 -6.37
CA GLN A 171 12.11 -7.03 -5.22
C GLN A 171 12.81 -7.70 -4.05
N GLN A 172 12.72 -7.08 -2.87
CA GLN A 172 13.10 -7.64 -1.58
C GLN A 172 11.87 -7.81 -0.69
N ASN A 173 11.93 -8.76 0.23
CA ASN A 173 10.91 -8.96 1.26
C ASN A 173 11.58 -8.85 2.63
N THR A 174 11.03 -8.03 3.51
CA THR A 174 11.52 -7.82 4.88
C THR A 174 10.50 -8.30 5.90
N VAL A 175 10.87 -9.23 6.77
CA VAL A 175 10.00 -9.69 7.87
C VAL A 175 10.01 -8.67 8.98
N ILE A 176 8.82 -8.24 9.41
CA ILE A 176 8.63 -7.25 10.47
C ILE A 176 8.00 -7.95 11.67
N TYR A 177 8.70 -7.90 12.81
CA TYR A 177 8.26 -8.48 14.06
C TYR A 177 7.44 -7.48 14.87
N ASN A 178 6.50 -7.97 15.69
CA ASN A 178 5.69 -7.18 16.61
C ASN A 178 4.80 -6.08 15.99
N LEU A 179 4.70 -6.03 14.65
CA LEU A 179 3.80 -5.14 13.96
C LEU A 179 2.39 -5.74 13.94
N GLY A 180 1.43 -4.99 14.46
CA GLY A 180 0.03 -5.39 14.49
C GLY A 180 -0.85 -4.61 13.50
N HIS A 181 -2.05 -5.12 13.25
CA HIS A 181 -3.12 -4.40 12.57
C HIS A 181 -4.46 -4.76 13.21
N VAL A 182 -5.40 -3.85 13.16
CA VAL A 182 -6.76 -4.09 13.67
C VAL A 182 -7.52 -4.97 12.68
N ILE A 183 -7.93 -6.16 13.13
CA ILE A 183 -8.73 -7.06 12.31
C ILE A 183 -10.13 -6.48 12.15
N LYS A 184 -10.52 -6.10 10.92
CA LYS A 184 -11.82 -5.47 10.60
C LYS A 184 -13.04 -6.37 10.87
N GLU A 185 -12.84 -7.62 11.18
CA GLU A 185 -13.91 -8.60 11.49
C GLU A 185 -14.76 -8.22 12.71
N SER A 186 -14.19 -7.51 13.67
CA SER A 186 -14.97 -7.05 14.85
C SER A 186 -15.96 -5.94 14.53
N LYS A 187 -15.83 -5.28 13.37
CA LYS A 187 -16.66 -4.12 12.99
C LYS A 187 -17.88 -4.46 12.11
N ARG A 188 -17.94 -5.64 11.46
CA ARG A 188 -18.98 -5.92 10.42
C ARG A 188 -19.80 -7.20 10.61
N GLY A 189 -19.64 -7.94 11.71
CA GLY A 189 -20.32 -9.23 11.91
C GLY A 189 -19.69 -10.37 11.05
N ILE A 190 -19.73 -11.59 11.58
CA ILE A 190 -19.02 -12.77 11.02
C ILE A 190 -19.44 -13.08 9.57
N LEU A 191 -20.71 -12.94 9.22
CA LEU A 191 -21.24 -13.27 7.88
C LEU A 191 -20.78 -12.27 6.81
N ASN A 192 -20.79 -10.98 7.12
CA ASN A 192 -20.32 -9.94 6.17
C ASN A 192 -18.80 -9.96 6.01
N GLY A 193 -18.05 -10.39 7.04
CA GLY A 193 -16.61 -10.62 6.97
C GLY A 193 -16.23 -11.79 6.06
N LEU A 194 -16.98 -12.89 6.10
CA LEU A 194 -16.76 -14.05 5.22
C LEU A 194 -17.09 -13.74 3.76
N PHE A 195 -18.16 -12.98 3.50
CA PHE A 195 -18.54 -12.59 2.14
C PHE A 195 -17.50 -11.64 1.52
N SER A 196 -17.02 -10.64 2.27
CA SER A 196 -15.98 -9.73 1.78
C SER A 196 -14.63 -10.44 1.54
N ARG A 197 -14.30 -11.46 2.33
CA ARG A 197 -13.11 -12.30 2.10
C ARG A 197 -13.26 -13.15 0.84
N TRP A 198 -14.43 -13.70 0.60
CA TRP A 198 -14.69 -14.49 -0.62
C TRP A 198 -14.62 -13.59 -1.88
N GLU A 199 -15.21 -12.39 -1.84
CA GLU A 199 -15.08 -11.42 -2.94
C GLU A 199 -13.62 -11.03 -3.18
N MET A 200 -12.88 -10.68 -2.12
CA MET A 200 -11.46 -10.36 -2.23
C MET A 200 -10.65 -11.53 -2.81
N SER A 201 -10.88 -12.74 -2.33
CA SER A 201 -10.19 -13.94 -2.84
C SER A 201 -10.53 -14.20 -4.30
N ARG A 202 -11.78 -14.01 -4.70
CA ARG A 202 -12.22 -14.14 -6.10
C ARG A 202 -11.58 -13.08 -6.99
N GLU A 203 -11.56 -11.82 -6.57
CA GLU A 203 -10.93 -10.72 -7.31
C GLU A 203 -9.44 -10.95 -7.49
N VAL A 204 -8.75 -11.37 -6.43
CA VAL A 204 -7.31 -11.70 -6.49
C VAL A 204 -7.07 -12.92 -7.39
N PHE A 205 -7.92 -13.96 -7.32
CA PHE A 205 -7.80 -15.16 -8.16
C PHE A 205 -8.02 -14.81 -9.64
N LEU A 206 -9.05 -14.04 -9.97
CA LEU A 206 -9.32 -13.60 -11.35
C LEU A 206 -8.19 -12.70 -11.88
N LEU A 207 -7.64 -11.82 -11.03
CA LEU A 207 -6.49 -11.00 -11.38
C LEU A 207 -5.24 -11.86 -11.66
N LEU A 208 -4.95 -12.83 -10.80
CA LEU A 208 -3.81 -13.74 -10.99
C LEU A 208 -4.00 -14.57 -12.27
N PHE A 209 -5.22 -15.01 -12.53
CA PHE A 209 -5.56 -15.72 -13.77
C PHE A 209 -5.33 -14.84 -14.99
N ASP A 210 -5.77 -13.59 -14.96
CA ASP A 210 -5.57 -12.59 -16.03
C ASP A 210 -4.08 -12.27 -16.21
N LEU A 211 -3.38 -11.96 -15.14
CA LEU A 211 -1.95 -11.64 -15.17
C LEU A 211 -1.04 -12.81 -15.58
N TYR A 212 -1.39 -14.05 -15.21
CA TYR A 212 -0.53 -15.20 -15.49
C TYR A 212 -0.87 -15.96 -16.76
N LEU A 213 -2.13 -15.90 -17.26
CA LEU A 213 -2.56 -16.65 -18.43
C LEU A 213 -2.79 -15.80 -19.68
N PHE A 214 -3.23 -14.55 -19.52
CA PHE A 214 -3.59 -13.71 -20.68
C PHE A 214 -2.56 -12.63 -21.03
N GLU A 215 -1.90 -12.00 -20.07
CA GLU A 215 -0.98 -10.89 -20.36
C GLU A 215 0.46 -11.30 -20.68
N THR A 216 0.86 -12.53 -20.45
CA THR A 216 2.12 -13.05 -21.03
C THR A 216 2.10 -13.03 -22.56
N TRP A 217 0.93 -12.86 -23.18
CA TRP A 217 0.74 -12.92 -24.63
C TRP A 217 0.38 -11.58 -25.30
N ARG A 218 0.09 -10.53 -24.53
CA ARG A 218 -0.44 -9.27 -25.08
C ARG A 218 0.17 -8.03 -24.45
N TRP A 219 1.47 -7.82 -24.64
CA TRP A 219 2.07 -6.53 -24.35
C TRP A 219 1.99 -5.63 -25.59
N SER A 220 1.18 -4.60 -25.54
CA SER A 220 1.25 -3.46 -26.44
C SER A 220 1.02 -2.18 -25.65
N VAL A 221 2.05 -1.32 -25.69
CA VAL A 221 2.13 0.12 -25.38
C VAL A 221 1.05 0.74 -24.47
N PRO A 222 1.41 1.51 -23.42
CA PRO A 222 0.46 2.22 -22.56
C PRO A 222 -0.33 3.27 -23.35
N GLU A 223 -1.66 3.25 -23.22
CA GLU A 223 -2.51 4.38 -23.63
C GLU A 223 -2.29 5.56 -22.67
N GLU A 224 -2.13 6.77 -23.20
CA GLU A 224 -2.00 8.01 -22.42
C GLU A 224 -3.22 8.23 -21.52
N MET A 225 -2.97 8.53 -20.24
CA MET A 225 -4.00 8.72 -19.24
C MET A 225 -4.74 10.04 -19.38
N PRO A 226 -6.08 10.08 -19.26
CA PRO A 226 -6.78 11.31 -19.01
C PRO A 226 -6.45 11.82 -17.59
N VAL A 227 -6.15 13.09 -17.46
CA VAL A 227 -5.99 13.77 -16.16
C VAL A 227 -7.33 13.69 -15.43
N ALA A 228 -7.36 12.92 -14.34
CA ALA A 228 -8.57 12.80 -13.53
C ALA A 228 -8.84 14.11 -12.80
N GLU A 229 -10.03 14.67 -12.97
CA GLU A 229 -10.56 15.76 -12.14
C GLU A 229 -10.78 15.20 -10.73
N TYR A 230 -10.05 15.73 -9.75
CA TYR A 230 -10.16 15.27 -8.36
C TYR A 230 -11.35 15.91 -7.66
N ASP A 231 -12.27 15.09 -7.13
CA ASP A 231 -13.31 15.56 -6.20
C ASP A 231 -12.70 15.81 -4.81
N LEU A 232 -12.04 16.96 -4.65
CA LEU A 232 -11.48 17.40 -3.38
C LEU A 232 -12.50 18.20 -2.56
N PHE A 233 -12.50 18.03 -1.23
CA PHE A 233 -13.08 18.98 -0.31
C PHE A 233 -12.06 20.10 -0.06
N GLU A 234 -12.42 21.34 -0.30
CA GLU A 234 -11.72 22.53 0.19
C GLU A 234 -11.89 22.71 1.70
#